data_041374491c5c1642639eda35c36ba32f
#
_entry.id   041374491c5c1642639eda35c36ba32f
#
_cell.length_a   1.000
_cell.length_b   1.000
_cell.length_c   1.000
_cell.angle_alpha   90.00
_cell.angle_beta   90.00
_cell.angle_gamma   90.00
#
_symmetry.space_group_name_H-M   'P 1'
#
loop_
_entity.id
_entity.type
_entity.pdbx_description
1 polymer ?
#
loop_
_entity_poly.entity_id
_entity_poly.type
_entity_poly.pdbx_seq_one_letter_code
_entity_poly.pdbx_strand_id
1 'polypeptide(L)'
;MRSHEKRANMCPQAKSKYLVSVVLTAVFAIASLFGALLFSADAVADAAESQAVAQVGNATYASVQEAIGRTTLKNTTVTLLADVTESVTITPSRGVRSVTFDLNGHALQVAESGGAAGLAAITVPANMQLTIVGPGTVAGGSRPAVNCRGALRVESGTFTSDATLMRF
;
A
#
# COMPACT_ATOMS: atom_id res chain seq x y z
N MET A 1 -32.40 40.45 -50.78
CA MET A 1 -32.71 39.24 -50.01
C MET A 1 -31.57 38.25 -50.22
N ARG A 2 -30.71 38.09 -49.22
CA ARG A 2 -29.52 37.19 -49.29
C ARG A 2 -29.75 36.00 -48.36
N SER A 3 -29.83 34.83 -48.95
CA SER A 3 -29.89 33.55 -48.25
C SER A 3 -28.53 33.24 -47.65
N HIS A 4 -28.46 33.06 -46.33
CA HIS A 4 -27.29 32.55 -45.66
C HIS A 4 -27.30 31.01 -45.66
N GLU A 5 -26.39 30.46 -46.40
CA GLU A 5 -26.09 29.03 -46.44
C GLU A 5 -25.31 28.63 -45.19
N LYS A 6 -25.94 27.84 -44.32
CA LYS A 6 -25.29 27.23 -43.16
C LYS A 6 -24.44 26.05 -43.63
N ARG A 7 -23.13 26.21 -43.68
CA ARG A 7 -22.20 25.08 -43.79
C ARG A 7 -22.14 24.33 -42.48
N ALA A 8 -22.62 23.10 -42.47
CA ALA A 8 -22.39 22.14 -41.41
C ALA A 8 -20.96 21.67 -41.45
N ASN A 9 -20.16 22.04 -40.44
CA ASN A 9 -18.85 21.44 -40.22
C ASN A 9 -19.02 20.03 -39.70
N MET A 10 -18.87 19.06 -40.57
CA MET A 10 -18.86 17.64 -40.22
C MET A 10 -17.42 17.30 -39.75
N CYS A 11 -17.29 16.99 -38.49
CA CYS A 11 -16.07 16.58 -37.84
C CYS A 11 -15.66 15.16 -38.31
N PRO A 12 -14.48 14.94 -38.88
CA PRO A 12 -14.04 13.61 -39.28
C PRO A 12 -13.38 12.88 -38.08
N GLN A 13 -14.18 12.29 -37.24
CA GLN A 13 -13.71 11.47 -36.09
C GLN A 13 -13.97 9.96 -36.31
N ALA A 14 -13.56 9.39 -37.42
CA ALA A 14 -13.80 7.98 -37.63
C ALA A 14 -12.70 7.19 -38.39
N LYS A 15 -11.45 7.64 -38.40
CA LYS A 15 -10.39 6.90 -39.09
C LYS A 15 -9.20 6.45 -38.25
N SER A 16 -9.18 6.75 -36.94
CA SER A 16 -8.04 6.37 -36.10
C SER A 16 -8.11 5.00 -35.44
N LYS A 17 -9.30 4.40 -35.35
CA LYS A 17 -9.44 3.14 -34.60
C LYS A 17 -9.07 1.87 -35.38
N TYR A 18 -9.03 1.95 -36.70
CA TYR A 18 -8.72 0.77 -37.53
C TYR A 18 -7.24 0.63 -37.89
N LEU A 19 -6.47 1.72 -37.88
CA LEU A 19 -5.05 1.68 -38.21
C LEU A 19 -4.20 1.06 -37.10
N VAL A 20 -4.58 1.23 -35.84
CA VAL A 20 -3.84 0.65 -34.70
C VAL A 20 -4.05 -0.87 -34.62
N SER A 21 -5.25 -1.35 -34.97
CA SER A 21 -5.55 -2.78 -34.94
C SER A 21 -4.86 -3.56 -36.08
N VAL A 22 -4.71 -2.96 -37.25
CA VAL A 22 -4.06 -3.61 -38.41
C VAL A 22 -2.55 -3.68 -38.25
N VAL A 23 -1.92 -2.67 -37.61
CA VAL A 23 -0.48 -2.69 -37.36
C VAL A 23 -0.10 -3.70 -36.27
N LEU A 24 -0.98 -3.89 -35.26
CA LEU A 24 -0.71 -4.83 -34.18
C LEU A 24 -0.82 -6.29 -34.65
N THR A 25 -1.75 -6.60 -35.57
CA THR A 25 -1.86 -7.95 -36.15
C THR A 25 -0.74 -8.26 -37.16
N ALA A 26 -0.21 -7.27 -37.86
CA ALA A 26 0.91 -7.48 -38.78
C ALA A 26 2.24 -7.76 -38.08
N VAL A 27 2.46 -7.18 -36.88
CA VAL A 27 3.68 -7.44 -36.09
C VAL A 27 3.66 -8.85 -35.50
N PHE A 28 2.49 -9.41 -35.14
CA PHE A 28 2.41 -10.77 -34.63
C PHE A 28 2.59 -11.85 -35.70
N ALA A 29 2.29 -11.57 -36.97
CA ALA A 29 2.43 -12.53 -38.05
C ALA A 29 3.86 -12.68 -38.56
N ILE A 30 4.75 -11.71 -38.31
CA ILE A 30 6.16 -11.78 -38.74
C ILE A 30 7.04 -12.47 -37.70
N ALA A 31 6.62 -12.50 -36.41
CA ALA A 31 7.37 -13.14 -35.34
C ALA A 31 7.29 -14.69 -35.37
N SER A 32 6.38 -15.27 -36.13
CA SER A 32 6.21 -16.73 -36.19
C SER A 32 7.04 -17.45 -37.24
N LEU A 33 7.79 -16.74 -38.11
CA LEU A 33 8.58 -17.37 -39.16
C LEU A 33 10.11 -17.36 -38.96
N PHE A 34 10.62 -16.70 -37.90
CA PHE A 34 12.07 -16.65 -37.61
C PHE A 34 12.31 -16.90 -36.14
N GLY A 35 12.35 -18.11 -35.72
CA GLY A 35 12.67 -18.24 -34.32
C GLY A 35 12.68 -19.60 -33.71
N ALA A 36 13.23 -20.56 -34.38
CA ALA A 36 13.78 -21.70 -33.65
C ALA A 36 15.30 -21.49 -33.61
N LEU A 37 15.82 -20.67 -32.71
CA LEU A 37 17.19 -20.79 -32.16
C LEU A 37 17.46 -19.61 -31.20
N LEU A 38 17.73 -19.99 -29.94
CA LEU A 38 18.36 -19.13 -28.92
C LEU A 38 17.46 -18.01 -28.33
N PHE A 39 16.37 -18.39 -27.69
CA PHE A 39 15.95 -17.64 -26.52
C PHE A 39 16.24 -18.50 -25.29
N SER A 40 17.40 -18.24 -24.71
CA SER A 40 17.63 -18.57 -23.31
C SER A 40 16.53 -17.89 -22.52
N ALA A 41 15.65 -18.69 -21.96
CA ALA A 41 14.66 -18.26 -21.00
C ALA A 41 15.39 -17.92 -19.69
N ASP A 42 15.90 -16.69 -19.59
CA ASP A 42 16.39 -16.13 -18.34
C ASP A 42 16.16 -14.61 -18.33
N ALA A 43 14.90 -14.24 -18.37
CA ALA A 43 14.42 -12.98 -17.84
C ALA A 43 12.91 -13.14 -17.58
N VAL A 44 12.52 -14.12 -16.79
CA VAL A 44 11.39 -13.90 -15.91
C VAL A 44 11.96 -12.89 -14.90
N ALA A 45 11.83 -11.61 -15.19
CA ALA A 45 11.80 -10.63 -14.14
C ALA A 45 10.63 -11.12 -13.27
N ASP A 46 10.97 -11.81 -12.20
CA ASP A 46 10.12 -12.02 -11.06
C ASP A 46 9.67 -10.63 -10.64
N ALA A 47 8.59 -10.16 -11.21
CA ALA A 47 7.79 -9.13 -10.61
C ALA A 47 7.33 -9.82 -9.32
N ALA A 48 8.15 -9.70 -8.27
CA ALA A 48 7.76 -10.10 -6.93
C ALA A 48 6.40 -9.48 -6.72
N GLU A 49 5.35 -10.30 -6.80
CA GLU A 49 4.01 -9.88 -6.42
C GLU A 49 4.19 -9.38 -5.01
N SER A 50 4.14 -8.06 -4.86
CA SER A 50 4.26 -7.41 -3.57
C SER A 50 3.12 -7.95 -2.71
N GLN A 51 3.45 -8.95 -1.88
CA GLN A 51 2.47 -9.63 -1.06
C GLN A 51 1.76 -8.59 -0.21
N ALA A 52 0.45 -8.58 -0.27
CA ALA A 52 -0.36 -7.69 0.54
C ALA A 52 -0.16 -8.02 2.01
N VAL A 53 0.30 -7.06 2.81
CA VAL A 53 0.59 -7.24 4.24
C VAL A 53 -0.41 -6.53 5.14
N ALA A 54 -1.19 -5.60 4.60
CA ALA A 54 -2.19 -4.87 5.35
C ALA A 54 -3.45 -4.60 4.51
N GLN A 55 -4.57 -4.38 5.19
CA GLN A 55 -5.87 -4.10 4.58
C GLN A 55 -6.55 -2.91 5.26
N VAL A 56 -7.24 -2.08 4.47
CA VAL A 56 -8.16 -1.02 4.94
C VAL A 56 -9.46 -1.13 4.15
N GLY A 57 -10.55 -1.46 4.84
CA GLY A 57 -11.81 -1.77 4.15
C GLY A 57 -11.64 -2.97 3.21
N ASN A 58 -11.85 -2.79 1.91
CA ASN A 58 -11.67 -3.84 0.91
C ASN A 58 -10.35 -3.72 0.11
N ALA A 59 -9.53 -2.74 0.41
CA ALA A 59 -8.27 -2.50 -0.28
C ALA A 59 -7.08 -3.08 0.50
N THR A 60 -6.17 -3.73 -0.21
CA THR A 60 -4.95 -4.33 0.34
C THR A 60 -3.71 -3.54 -0.06
N TYR A 61 -2.67 -3.58 0.77
CA TYR A 61 -1.46 -2.79 0.64
C TYR A 61 -0.23 -3.64 0.95
N ALA A 62 0.86 -3.34 0.27
CA ALA A 62 2.15 -4.00 0.45
C ALA A 62 2.96 -3.45 1.64
N SER A 63 2.49 -2.39 2.29
CA SER A 63 3.11 -1.75 3.44
C SER A 63 2.03 -1.30 4.44
N VAL A 64 2.33 -1.49 5.72
CA VAL A 64 1.46 -1.01 6.81
C VAL A 64 1.42 0.51 6.84
N GLN A 65 2.56 1.17 6.59
CA GLN A 65 2.63 2.63 6.54
C GLN A 65 1.74 3.21 5.43
N GLU A 66 1.72 2.57 4.26
CA GLU A 66 0.82 2.96 3.17
C GLU A 66 -0.64 2.78 3.58
N ALA A 67 -1.01 1.63 4.13
CA ALA A 67 -2.36 1.34 4.61
C ALA A 67 -2.84 2.40 5.60
N ILE A 68 -2.01 2.80 6.57
CA ILE A 68 -2.32 3.87 7.52
C ILE A 68 -2.62 5.19 6.79
N GLY A 69 -1.82 5.56 5.80
CA GLY A 69 -2.04 6.75 4.98
C GLY A 69 -3.33 6.73 4.15
N ARG A 70 -3.92 5.58 3.94
CA ARG A 70 -5.18 5.38 3.18
C ARG A 70 -6.41 5.26 4.06
N THR A 71 -6.27 5.30 5.38
CA THR A 71 -7.44 5.32 6.29
C THR A 71 -8.31 6.56 6.02
N THR A 72 -9.61 6.38 6.17
CA THR A 72 -10.61 7.44 5.96
C THR A 72 -11.51 7.53 7.18
N LEU A 73 -12.37 8.57 7.26
CA LEU A 73 -13.34 8.70 8.34
C LEU A 73 -14.33 7.53 8.43
N LYS A 74 -14.54 6.80 7.32
CA LYS A 74 -15.40 5.61 7.27
C LYS A 74 -14.63 4.32 7.59
N ASN A 75 -13.36 4.25 7.19
CA ASN A 75 -12.51 3.07 7.33
C ASN A 75 -11.24 3.48 8.08
N THR A 76 -11.27 3.38 9.39
CA THR A 76 -10.15 3.72 10.29
C THR A 76 -9.40 2.49 10.78
N THR A 77 -9.86 1.28 10.43
CA THR A 77 -9.22 0.03 10.82
C THR A 77 -8.20 -0.41 9.78
N VAL A 78 -6.99 -0.66 10.22
CA VAL A 78 -5.91 -1.30 9.47
C VAL A 78 -5.74 -2.70 10.03
N THR A 79 -5.96 -3.72 9.21
CA THR A 79 -5.84 -5.13 9.58
C THR A 79 -4.56 -5.71 8.99
N LEU A 80 -3.73 -6.38 9.78
CA LEU A 80 -2.58 -7.13 9.29
C LEU A 80 -3.04 -8.40 8.57
N LEU A 81 -2.38 -8.72 7.47
CA LEU A 81 -2.61 -9.92 6.67
C LEU A 81 -1.41 -10.88 6.68
N ALA A 82 -0.27 -10.43 7.15
CA ALA A 82 0.97 -11.19 7.27
C ALA A 82 1.85 -10.61 8.37
N ASP A 83 2.88 -11.35 8.78
CA ASP A 83 3.93 -10.85 9.64
C ASP A 83 4.75 -9.80 8.90
N VAL A 84 5.06 -8.70 9.57
CA VAL A 84 5.69 -7.53 8.97
C VAL A 84 6.89 -7.04 9.78
N THR A 85 7.98 -6.73 9.10
CA THR A 85 9.13 -6.04 9.69
C THR A 85 9.17 -4.60 9.15
N GLU A 86 8.49 -3.70 9.87
CA GLU A 86 8.33 -2.30 9.46
C GLU A 86 8.18 -1.43 10.71
N SER A 87 8.82 -0.26 10.72
CA SER A 87 8.56 0.78 11.72
C SER A 87 7.50 1.75 11.19
N VAL A 88 6.37 1.82 11.86
CA VAL A 88 5.22 2.59 11.38
C VAL A 88 4.97 3.83 12.24
N THR A 89 4.55 4.91 11.59
CA THR A 89 4.07 6.12 12.24
C THR A 89 2.60 6.34 11.92
N ILE A 90 1.77 6.61 12.93
CA ILE A 90 0.34 6.81 12.75
C ILE A 90 0.09 8.18 12.09
N THR A 91 0.13 8.20 10.76
CA THR A 91 -0.11 9.40 9.93
C THR A 91 -1.25 9.14 8.95
N PRO A 92 -2.50 9.05 9.44
CA PRO A 92 -3.66 8.76 8.60
C PRO A 92 -3.98 9.92 7.66
N SER A 93 -4.92 9.70 6.75
CA SER A 93 -5.44 10.72 5.85
C SER A 93 -5.98 11.95 6.60
N ARG A 94 -6.02 13.10 5.92
CA ARG A 94 -6.48 14.35 6.50
C ARG A 94 -7.88 14.20 7.13
N GLY A 95 -8.03 14.68 8.34
CA GLY A 95 -9.28 14.66 9.11
C GLY A 95 -9.45 13.44 10.00
N VAL A 96 -8.73 12.35 9.77
CA VAL A 96 -8.72 11.18 10.66
C VAL A 96 -7.85 11.47 11.88
N ARG A 97 -8.36 11.21 13.08
CA ARG A 97 -7.65 11.42 14.35
C ARG A 97 -7.51 10.15 15.17
N SER A 98 -8.23 9.11 14.78
CA SER A 98 -8.23 7.81 15.47
C SER A 98 -8.04 6.70 14.43
N VAL A 99 -7.13 5.79 14.72
CA VAL A 99 -6.86 4.59 13.91
C VAL A 99 -7.00 3.38 14.82
N THR A 100 -7.68 2.35 14.32
CA THR A 100 -7.69 1.03 14.93
C THR A 100 -6.72 0.13 14.18
N PHE A 101 -5.83 -0.51 14.89
CA PHE A 101 -4.84 -1.42 14.34
C PHE A 101 -5.14 -2.84 14.81
N ASP A 102 -5.62 -3.67 13.90
CA ASP A 102 -5.96 -5.07 14.16
C ASP A 102 -4.78 -5.96 13.77
N LEU A 103 -4.18 -6.59 14.77
CA LEU A 103 -3.05 -7.50 14.58
C LEU A 103 -3.45 -8.80 13.88
N ASN A 104 -4.71 -9.23 13.99
CA ASN A 104 -5.27 -10.37 13.27
C ASN A 104 -4.42 -11.65 13.33
N GLY A 105 -3.75 -11.91 14.44
CA GLY A 105 -2.88 -13.08 14.64
C GLY A 105 -1.43 -12.91 14.16
N HIS A 106 -1.08 -11.76 13.57
CA HIS A 106 0.22 -11.51 12.99
C HIS A 106 1.16 -10.71 13.90
N ALA A 107 2.43 -10.67 13.52
CA ALA A 107 3.48 -9.92 14.20
C ALA A 107 3.88 -8.67 13.41
N LEU A 108 3.97 -7.53 14.12
CA LEU A 108 4.66 -6.34 13.65
C LEU A 108 5.98 -6.21 14.39
N GLN A 109 7.09 -6.31 13.69
CA GLN A 109 8.44 -6.17 14.23
C GLN A 109 9.05 -4.84 13.81
N VAL A 110 9.87 -4.25 14.68
CA VAL A 110 10.62 -3.05 14.32
C VAL A 110 11.62 -3.36 13.20
N ALA A 111 11.73 -2.45 12.22
CA ALA A 111 12.81 -2.51 11.24
C ALA A 111 14.12 -2.03 11.89
N GLU A 112 15.08 -2.93 12.06
CA GLU A 112 16.39 -2.63 12.66
C GLU A 112 17.26 -1.72 11.78
N SER A 113 17.11 -1.84 10.46
CA SER A 113 17.84 -1.07 9.46
C SER A 113 16.98 0.05 8.91
N GLY A 114 17.30 1.27 9.30
CA GLY A 114 16.66 2.43 8.67
C GLY A 114 16.67 3.64 9.58
N GLY A 115 17.52 4.61 9.29
CA GLY A 115 17.61 5.98 9.73
C GLY A 115 16.65 6.46 10.84
N ALA A 116 16.43 7.72 10.94
CA ALA A 116 15.62 8.39 11.97
C ALA A 116 14.15 7.90 12.12
N ALA A 117 13.67 7.01 11.23
CA ALA A 117 12.32 6.45 11.30
C ALA A 117 12.13 5.45 12.46
N GLY A 118 13.18 4.82 12.96
CA GLY A 118 13.03 3.68 13.84
C GLY A 118 13.14 3.98 15.33
N LEU A 119 12.35 4.88 15.89
CA LEU A 119 12.31 5.08 17.36
C LEU A 119 11.52 3.97 18.09
N ALA A 120 10.62 3.26 17.40
CA ALA A 120 9.77 2.19 17.92
C ALA A 120 9.16 1.40 16.77
N ALA A 121 8.56 0.24 17.05
CA ALA A 121 7.77 -0.46 16.03
C ALA A 121 6.55 0.38 15.64
N ILE A 122 5.89 1.01 16.60
CA ILE A 122 4.78 1.95 16.35
C ILE A 122 5.07 3.30 16.99
N THR A 123 4.94 4.37 16.22
CA THR A 123 4.99 5.75 16.74
C THR A 123 3.62 6.41 16.60
N VAL A 124 3.08 6.90 17.73
CA VAL A 124 1.81 7.63 17.79
C VAL A 124 2.11 9.12 18.02
N PRO A 125 1.92 9.99 17.02
CA PRO A 125 2.14 11.43 17.16
C PRO A 125 1.15 12.09 18.13
N ALA A 126 1.48 13.28 18.61
CA ALA A 126 0.56 14.12 19.37
C ALA A 126 -0.74 14.36 18.58
N ASN A 127 -1.88 14.46 19.28
CA ASN A 127 -3.22 14.63 18.71
C ASN A 127 -3.74 13.45 17.86
N MET A 128 -3.06 12.30 17.90
CA MET A 128 -3.52 11.06 17.30
C MET A 128 -3.94 10.06 18.39
N GLN A 129 -4.92 9.24 18.06
CA GLN A 129 -5.36 8.12 18.89
C GLN A 129 -5.12 6.81 18.13
N LEU A 130 -4.50 5.85 18.81
CA LEU A 130 -4.34 4.48 18.32
C LEU A 130 -5.06 3.53 19.25
N THR A 131 -5.89 2.65 18.69
CA THR A 131 -6.44 1.49 19.39
C THR A 131 -5.86 0.23 18.79
N ILE A 132 -5.26 -0.63 19.59
CA ILE A 132 -4.71 -1.93 19.15
C ILE A 132 -5.65 -3.02 19.60
N VAL A 133 -6.04 -3.88 18.66
CA VAL A 133 -6.98 -4.99 18.86
C VAL A 133 -6.44 -6.26 18.19
N GLY A 134 -7.12 -7.39 18.43
CA GLY A 134 -6.81 -8.68 17.85
C GLY A 134 -5.65 -9.41 18.56
N PRO A 135 -5.59 -10.75 18.41
CA PRO A 135 -4.40 -11.50 18.81
C PRO A 135 -3.23 -11.09 17.93
N GLY A 136 -2.01 -11.25 18.42
CA GLY A 136 -0.79 -10.94 17.67
C GLY A 136 0.28 -10.31 18.53
N THR A 137 1.38 -9.89 17.92
CA THR A 137 2.54 -9.38 18.64
C THR A 137 3.05 -8.07 18.02
N VAL A 138 3.43 -7.12 18.88
CA VAL A 138 4.20 -5.94 18.49
C VAL A 138 5.57 -6.04 19.16
N ALA A 139 6.62 -6.26 18.36
CA ALA A 139 7.98 -6.49 18.82
C ALA A 139 8.86 -5.28 18.54
N GLY A 140 9.40 -4.68 19.58
CA GLY A 140 10.32 -3.55 19.52
C GLY A 140 11.79 -3.95 19.35
N GLY A 141 12.14 -5.22 19.62
CA GLY A 141 13.54 -5.66 19.66
C GLY A 141 14.35 -4.80 20.62
N SER A 142 15.47 -4.26 20.16
CA SER A 142 16.32 -3.34 20.94
C SER A 142 15.69 -1.94 21.16
N ARG A 143 14.51 -1.70 20.64
CA ARG A 143 13.77 -0.42 20.71
C ARG A 143 12.43 -0.59 21.41
N PRO A 144 11.74 0.47 21.82
CA PRO A 144 10.40 0.37 22.34
C PRO A 144 9.44 -0.24 21.31
N ALA A 145 8.52 -1.07 21.78
CA ALA A 145 7.43 -1.55 20.92
C ALA A 145 6.52 -0.39 20.47
N VAL A 146 6.20 0.53 21.38
CA VAL A 146 5.38 1.71 21.08
C VAL A 146 6.02 2.98 21.67
N ASN A 147 6.09 4.03 20.85
CA ASN A 147 6.42 5.40 21.26
C ASN A 147 5.16 6.25 21.09
N CYS A 148 4.51 6.62 22.19
CA CYS A 148 3.23 7.32 22.18
C CYS A 148 3.37 8.73 22.72
N ARG A 149 3.04 9.72 21.87
CA ARG A 149 2.87 11.13 22.26
C ARG A 149 1.40 11.57 22.24
N GLY A 150 0.54 10.74 21.69
CA GLY A 150 -0.90 10.94 21.62
C GLY A 150 -1.65 10.08 22.63
N ALA A 151 -2.73 9.45 22.21
CA ALA A 151 -3.48 8.51 23.02
C ALA A 151 -3.31 7.08 22.49
N LEU A 152 -3.07 6.15 23.40
CA LEU A 152 -2.97 4.71 23.10
C LEU A 152 -4.02 3.96 23.93
N ARG A 153 -4.78 3.10 23.26
CA ARG A 153 -5.65 2.10 23.87
C ARG A 153 -5.23 0.73 23.39
N VAL A 154 -5.01 -0.18 24.29
CA VAL A 154 -4.72 -1.58 23.99
C VAL A 154 -5.86 -2.41 24.51
N GLU A 155 -6.55 -3.12 23.63
CA GLU A 155 -7.63 -4.05 23.99
C GLU A 155 -7.13 -5.49 24.02
N SER A 156 -6.17 -5.82 23.14
CA SER A 156 -5.54 -7.13 23.05
C SER A 156 -4.18 -7.05 22.34
N GLY A 157 -3.45 -8.16 22.32
CA GLY A 157 -2.14 -8.28 21.72
C GLY A 157 -1.01 -8.40 22.75
N THR A 158 0.12 -8.92 22.29
CA THR A 158 1.35 -9.09 23.08
C THR A 158 2.37 -8.04 22.65
N PHE A 159 3.06 -7.44 23.61
CA PHE A 159 4.12 -6.47 23.34
C PHE A 159 5.42 -7.00 23.91
N THR A 160 6.48 -6.99 23.09
CA THR A 160 7.81 -7.43 23.48
C THR A 160 8.85 -6.38 23.13
N SER A 161 9.84 -6.22 24.00
CA SER A 161 10.97 -5.32 23.75
C SER A 161 12.08 -5.66 24.73
N ASP A 162 13.32 -5.60 24.27
CA ASP A 162 14.52 -5.69 25.12
C ASP A 162 14.84 -4.36 25.81
N ALA A 163 14.21 -3.28 25.35
CA ALA A 163 14.25 -1.95 25.92
C ALA A 163 12.98 -1.64 26.75
N THR A 164 12.67 -0.37 26.94
CA THR A 164 11.38 0.05 27.51
C THR A 164 10.23 -0.32 26.57
N LEU A 165 9.25 -1.10 27.02
CA LEU A 165 8.13 -1.53 26.19
C LEU A 165 7.35 -0.38 25.56
N MET A 166 7.08 0.67 26.35
CA MET A 166 6.34 1.85 25.91
C MET A 166 7.00 3.12 26.41
N ARG A 167 6.97 4.17 25.61
CA ARG A 167 7.36 5.55 25.99
C ARG A 167 6.18 6.48 25.75
N PHE A 168 5.93 7.35 26.69
CA PHE A 168 4.86 8.36 26.68
C PHE A 168 5.45 9.76 26.76
#